data_6df6a95c99717445fda33d1be3677192
#
_entry.id   6df6a95c99717445fda33d1be3677192
#
_cell.length_a   1.000
_cell.length_b   1.000
_cell.length_c   1.000
_cell.angle_alpha   90.00
_cell.angle_beta   90.00
_cell.angle_gamma   90.00
#
_symmetry.space_group_name_H-M   'P 1'
#
loop_
_entity.id
_entity.type
_entity.pdbx_description
1 polymer ?
#
loop_
_entity_poly.entity_id
_entity_poly.type
_entity_poly.pdbx_seq_one_letter_code
_entity_poly.pdbx_strand_id
1 'polypeptide(L)'
;YLVGTSYRPRAAGNEQNQFLLLSGLEESNGIIRNFWKTTFFPLENCNSVIQNVSATDIISESQKAKYLGEAYFLRAYYYFQGVQLFGDIPLKTEPTVDLNTVKIPRSPKEDIYNQIVEDLKKAEQSGLDWSDKTGHVSMGAIKTLLAKVYLTMAGYPLQKGNEYYQLAYEKAKEVIDSGAFSLFADYKDLRASENENSGEHIFMIQREAQDAGAPFHFGLLPYPEQPISITPAYGGGLAPRKEFYESYDDQDIRKRNEVFFYTSKPKYGDPETTITLDVPYLCKYWDENAESTGKSGANIPVYRYADVLLMCAEAKATLDGGSTSDAIAVDAYFQVRHRALPNEARPTS
;
A
#
# COMPACT_ATOMS: atom_id res chain seq x y z
N TYR A 1 -0.11 -13.69 -3.34
CA TYR A 1 -0.67 -15.04 -3.56
C TYR A 1 -2.13 -14.97 -4.04
N LEU A 2 -2.98 -14.21 -3.37
CA LEU A 2 -4.42 -14.16 -3.66
C LEU A 2 -4.79 -13.56 -5.03
N VAL A 3 -3.92 -12.74 -5.61
CA VAL A 3 -4.17 -12.09 -6.91
C VAL A 3 -3.72 -12.93 -8.12
N GLY A 4 -3.12 -14.11 -7.89
CA GLY A 4 -2.74 -15.05 -8.96
C GLY A 4 -1.58 -14.63 -9.87
N THR A 5 -0.97 -13.45 -9.63
CA THR A 5 0.10 -12.89 -10.48
C THR A 5 1.49 -13.40 -10.13
N SER A 6 1.65 -14.02 -8.97
CA SER A 6 2.93 -14.55 -8.49
C SER A 6 2.76 -15.91 -7.83
N TYR A 7 3.85 -16.63 -7.72
CA TYR A 7 3.94 -17.92 -7.04
C TYR A 7 5.25 -17.99 -6.25
N ARG A 8 5.37 -19.00 -5.41
CA ARG A 8 6.59 -19.32 -4.70
C ARG A 8 7.22 -20.57 -5.30
N PRO A 9 8.46 -20.50 -5.83
CA PRO A 9 9.11 -21.64 -6.49
C PRO A 9 9.38 -22.82 -5.55
N ARG A 10 9.57 -22.55 -4.26
CA ARG A 10 9.73 -23.60 -3.24
C ARG A 10 8.41 -23.84 -2.52
N ALA A 11 8.15 -25.11 -2.18
CA ALA A 11 7.02 -25.49 -1.34
C ALA A 11 7.02 -24.65 -0.04
N ALA A 12 5.94 -23.93 0.18
CA ALA A 12 5.71 -23.19 1.41
C ALA A 12 5.25 -24.15 2.52
N GLY A 13 5.29 -23.70 3.78
CA GLY A 13 4.63 -24.42 4.87
C GLY A 13 3.12 -24.56 4.65
N ASN A 14 2.48 -25.45 5.40
CA ASN A 14 1.04 -25.75 5.22
C ASN A 14 0.14 -24.50 5.21
N GLU A 15 0.39 -23.55 6.08
CA GLU A 15 -0.40 -22.31 6.17
C GLU A 15 -0.31 -21.42 4.92
N GLN A 16 0.92 -21.28 4.35
CA GLN A 16 1.10 -20.54 3.09
C GLN A 16 0.49 -21.29 1.90
N ASN A 17 0.56 -22.62 1.89
CA ASN A 17 -0.03 -23.44 0.84
C ASN A 17 -1.56 -23.31 0.81
N GLN A 18 -2.22 -23.14 1.96
CA GLN A 18 -3.66 -22.87 2.03
C GLN A 18 -4.04 -21.61 1.25
N PHE A 19 -3.22 -20.55 1.34
CA PHE A 19 -3.43 -19.33 0.53
C PHE A 19 -3.09 -19.53 -0.95
N LEU A 20 -2.01 -20.25 -1.26
CA LEU A 20 -1.61 -20.53 -2.65
C LEU A 20 -2.66 -21.32 -3.41
N LEU A 21 -3.23 -22.31 -2.75
CA LEU A 21 -4.18 -23.25 -3.34
C LEU A 21 -5.64 -22.81 -3.16
N LEU A 22 -5.89 -21.76 -2.35
CA LEU A 22 -7.23 -21.34 -1.92
C LEU A 22 -8.05 -22.52 -1.37
N SER A 23 -7.38 -23.43 -0.68
CA SER A 23 -7.95 -24.67 -0.18
C SER A 23 -7.56 -24.92 1.26
N GLY A 24 -8.52 -25.35 2.08
CA GLY A 24 -8.30 -25.65 3.50
C GLY A 24 -7.97 -24.43 4.35
N LEU A 25 -8.36 -23.21 3.93
CA LEU A 25 -8.24 -22.02 4.75
C LEU A 25 -9.15 -22.15 5.97
N GLU A 26 -8.55 -22.16 7.14
CA GLU A 26 -9.25 -22.31 8.43
C GLU A 26 -8.96 -21.09 9.33
N GLU A 27 -9.83 -20.84 10.29
CA GLU A 27 -9.64 -19.80 11.31
C GLU A 27 -8.38 -20.00 12.17
N SER A 28 -7.91 -21.25 12.28
CA SER A 28 -6.68 -21.63 12.96
C SER A 28 -5.39 -21.21 12.21
N ASN A 29 -5.49 -20.83 10.94
CA ASN A 29 -4.34 -20.41 10.15
C ASN A 29 -3.61 -19.22 10.79
N GLY A 30 -2.31 -19.39 11.10
CA GLY A 30 -1.52 -18.40 11.84
C GLY A 30 -1.37 -17.08 11.09
N ILE A 31 -1.39 -17.08 9.74
CA ILE A 31 -1.31 -15.86 8.92
C ILE A 31 -2.59 -15.04 9.10
N ILE A 32 -3.77 -15.68 9.03
CA ILE A 32 -5.07 -15.03 9.26
C ILE A 32 -5.13 -14.45 10.68
N ARG A 33 -4.75 -15.26 11.66
CA ARG A 33 -4.75 -14.88 13.07
C ARG A 33 -3.80 -13.72 13.37
N ASN A 34 -2.59 -13.73 12.77
CA ASN A 34 -1.66 -12.62 12.91
C ASN A 34 -2.19 -11.36 12.28
N PHE A 35 -2.79 -11.45 11.07
CA PHE A 35 -3.38 -10.28 10.43
C PHE A 35 -4.50 -9.67 11.27
N TRP A 36 -5.36 -10.51 11.85
CA TRP A 36 -6.38 -10.07 12.81
C TRP A 36 -5.76 -9.32 13.99
N LYS A 37 -4.75 -9.89 14.64
CA LYS A 37 -4.07 -9.26 15.79
C LYS A 37 -3.43 -7.93 15.42
N THR A 38 -2.73 -7.87 14.29
CA THR A 38 -2.05 -6.65 13.82
C THR A 38 -3.03 -5.58 13.33
N THR A 39 -4.28 -5.92 13.07
CA THR A 39 -5.35 -4.97 12.79
C THR A 39 -5.92 -4.38 14.08
N PHE A 40 -6.27 -5.21 15.06
CA PHE A 40 -7.01 -4.77 16.25
C PHE A 40 -6.13 -4.19 17.37
N PHE A 41 -4.89 -4.63 17.50
CA PHE A 41 -3.98 -4.07 18.51
C PHE A 41 -3.70 -2.56 18.31
N PRO A 42 -3.38 -2.08 17.11
CA PRO A 42 -3.21 -0.64 16.89
C PRO A 42 -4.49 0.18 17.07
N LEU A 43 -5.67 -0.39 16.83
CA LEU A 43 -6.95 0.30 17.06
C LEU A 43 -7.14 0.70 18.52
N GLU A 44 -6.74 -0.16 19.46
CA GLU A 44 -6.77 0.16 20.89
C GLU A 44 -5.85 1.34 21.23
N ASN A 45 -4.65 1.37 20.62
CA ASN A 45 -3.73 2.49 20.78
C ASN A 45 -4.31 3.79 20.21
N CYS A 46 -4.92 3.74 19.01
CA CYS A 46 -5.56 4.91 18.41
C CYS A 46 -6.69 5.45 19.31
N ASN A 47 -7.54 4.55 19.84
CA ASN A 47 -8.61 4.95 20.76
C ASN A 47 -8.06 5.63 22.01
N SER A 48 -6.99 5.06 22.59
CA SER A 48 -6.33 5.64 23.78
C SER A 48 -5.74 7.01 23.49
N VAL A 49 -5.09 7.21 22.34
CA VAL A 49 -4.55 8.51 21.93
C VAL A 49 -5.68 9.51 21.73
N ILE A 50 -6.74 9.13 21.01
CA ILE A 50 -7.89 10.01 20.76
C ILE A 50 -8.51 10.47 22.09
N GLN A 51 -8.75 9.57 23.03
CA GLN A 51 -9.33 9.90 24.33
C GLN A 51 -8.41 10.83 25.14
N ASN A 52 -7.15 10.46 25.29
CA ASN A 52 -6.22 11.19 26.17
C ASN A 52 -5.81 12.56 25.59
N VAL A 53 -5.57 12.63 24.28
CA VAL A 53 -5.21 13.88 23.61
C VAL A 53 -6.40 14.85 23.60
N SER A 54 -7.62 14.35 23.42
CA SER A 54 -8.83 15.21 23.50
C SER A 54 -9.03 15.81 24.89
N ALA A 55 -8.66 15.09 25.94
CA ALA A 55 -8.88 15.48 27.33
C ALA A 55 -7.76 16.34 27.94
N THR A 56 -6.60 16.45 27.30
CA THR A 56 -5.44 17.18 27.88
C THR A 56 -5.46 18.66 27.56
N ASP A 57 -5.00 19.49 28.51
CA ASP A 57 -4.77 20.91 28.33
C ASP A 57 -3.27 21.29 28.36
N ILE A 58 -2.38 20.28 28.32
CA ILE A 58 -0.92 20.46 28.40
C ILE A 58 -0.32 20.98 27.10
N ILE A 59 -0.95 20.65 25.96
CA ILE A 59 -0.48 21.00 24.62
C ILE A 59 -1.43 22.02 23.97
N SER A 60 -0.91 22.78 22.98
CA SER A 60 -1.73 23.75 22.26
C SER A 60 -2.83 23.07 21.43
N GLU A 61 -3.93 23.79 21.17
CA GLU A 61 -5.02 23.27 20.32
C GLU A 61 -4.53 22.89 18.92
N SER A 62 -3.55 23.61 18.37
CA SER A 62 -2.94 23.25 17.08
C SER A 62 -2.18 21.92 17.12
N GLN A 63 -1.41 21.68 18.18
CA GLN A 63 -0.74 20.39 18.38
C GLN A 63 -1.74 19.27 18.64
N LYS A 64 -2.76 19.54 19.46
CA LYS A 64 -3.86 18.60 19.72
C LYS A 64 -4.54 18.18 18.42
N ALA A 65 -4.88 19.16 17.56
CA ALA A 65 -5.51 18.88 16.26
C ALA A 65 -4.63 17.98 15.37
N LYS A 66 -3.32 18.21 15.31
CA LYS A 66 -2.39 17.39 14.53
C LYS A 66 -2.31 15.96 15.06
N TYR A 67 -2.11 15.76 16.36
CA TYR A 67 -2.04 14.42 16.95
C TYR A 67 -3.37 13.64 16.80
N LEU A 68 -4.49 14.33 16.97
CA LEU A 68 -5.81 13.71 16.73
C LEU A 68 -6.00 13.34 15.25
N GLY A 69 -5.55 14.22 14.34
CA GLY A 69 -5.59 13.95 12.89
C GLY A 69 -4.85 12.68 12.51
N GLU A 70 -3.63 12.50 13.04
CA GLU A 70 -2.85 11.28 12.82
C GLU A 70 -3.53 10.04 13.42
N ALA A 71 -4.05 10.16 14.65
CA ALA A 71 -4.73 9.04 15.32
C ALA A 71 -6.03 8.63 14.61
N TYR A 72 -6.84 9.59 14.15
CA TYR A 72 -8.02 9.33 13.34
C TYR A 72 -7.67 8.66 12.00
N PHE A 73 -6.66 9.16 11.31
CA PHE A 73 -6.18 8.53 10.06
C PHE A 73 -5.75 7.08 10.30
N LEU A 74 -4.94 6.81 11.32
CA LEU A 74 -4.46 5.46 11.61
C LEU A 74 -5.60 4.53 12.01
N ARG A 75 -6.58 5.01 12.78
CA ARG A 75 -7.77 4.21 13.13
C ARG A 75 -8.58 3.85 11.88
N ALA A 76 -8.82 4.83 11.02
CA ALA A 76 -9.49 4.62 9.74
C ALA A 76 -8.72 3.63 8.84
N TYR A 77 -7.40 3.77 8.76
CA TYR A 77 -6.53 2.89 7.98
C TYR A 77 -6.63 1.43 8.45
N TYR A 78 -6.52 1.17 9.75
CA TYR A 78 -6.63 -0.20 10.28
C TYR A 78 -8.03 -0.78 10.13
N TYR A 79 -9.08 0.01 10.34
CA TYR A 79 -10.45 -0.45 10.05
C TYR A 79 -10.65 -0.75 8.57
N PHE A 80 -10.10 0.06 7.67
CA PHE A 80 -10.18 -0.17 6.24
C PHE A 80 -9.48 -1.46 5.82
N GLN A 81 -8.29 -1.75 6.37
CA GLN A 81 -7.61 -3.04 6.17
C GLN A 81 -8.46 -4.21 6.69
N GLY A 82 -9.00 -4.07 7.88
CA GLY A 82 -9.82 -5.11 8.51
C GLY A 82 -11.10 -5.43 7.74
N VAL A 83 -11.87 -4.40 7.37
CA VAL A 83 -13.16 -4.60 6.68
C VAL A 83 -13.01 -5.17 5.27
N GLN A 84 -11.93 -4.81 4.55
CA GLN A 84 -11.66 -5.38 3.23
C GLN A 84 -11.32 -6.88 3.29
N LEU A 85 -10.67 -7.35 4.35
CA LEU A 85 -10.25 -8.75 4.47
C LEU A 85 -11.29 -9.63 5.15
N PHE A 86 -12.00 -9.09 6.13
CA PHE A 86 -12.86 -9.90 7.01
C PHE A 86 -14.36 -9.56 6.88
N GLY A 87 -14.71 -8.52 6.11
CA GLY A 87 -16.10 -8.07 6.02
C GLY A 87 -16.60 -7.45 7.33
N ASP A 88 -17.67 -7.99 7.89
CA ASP A 88 -18.19 -7.54 9.18
C ASP A 88 -17.19 -7.85 10.30
N ILE A 89 -16.77 -6.82 11.03
CA ILE A 89 -15.79 -6.89 12.12
C ILE A 89 -16.28 -6.12 13.34
N PRO A 90 -15.72 -6.38 14.55
CA PRO A 90 -16.02 -5.57 15.71
C PRO A 90 -15.68 -4.10 15.51
N LEU A 91 -16.63 -3.21 15.80
CA LEU A 91 -16.42 -1.75 15.79
C LEU A 91 -16.27 -1.27 17.23
N LYS A 92 -15.10 -0.72 17.55
CA LYS A 92 -14.78 -0.17 18.86
C LYS A 92 -14.05 1.16 18.69
N THR A 93 -14.63 2.22 19.21
CA THR A 93 -14.13 3.60 19.05
C THR A 93 -13.61 4.21 20.36
N GLU A 94 -13.68 3.44 21.45
CA GLU A 94 -13.22 3.83 22.78
C GLU A 94 -12.20 2.82 23.32
N PRO A 95 -11.27 3.22 24.20
CA PRO A 95 -10.35 2.29 24.84
C PRO A 95 -11.05 1.25 25.71
N THR A 96 -10.42 0.11 25.91
CA THR A 96 -10.89 -0.90 26.84
C THR A 96 -10.58 -0.50 28.29
N VAL A 97 -11.62 -0.22 29.05
CA VAL A 97 -11.50 0.10 30.49
C VAL A 97 -11.89 -1.08 31.38
N ASP A 98 -12.67 -2.03 30.87
CA ASP A 98 -13.09 -3.21 31.58
C ASP A 98 -12.90 -4.46 30.71
N LEU A 99 -12.13 -5.43 31.21
CA LEU A 99 -11.87 -6.69 30.50
C LEU A 99 -13.12 -7.57 30.31
N ASN A 100 -14.18 -7.34 31.07
CA ASN A 100 -15.45 -8.02 30.86
C ASN A 100 -16.19 -7.54 29.60
N THR A 101 -15.84 -6.39 29.06
CA THR A 101 -16.46 -5.77 27.87
C THR A 101 -15.67 -5.99 26.57
N VAL A 102 -14.62 -6.81 26.59
CA VAL A 102 -13.76 -7.07 25.42
C VAL A 102 -14.44 -7.90 24.32
N LYS A 103 -15.46 -8.67 24.68
CA LYS A 103 -16.21 -9.49 23.73
C LYS A 103 -17.33 -8.67 23.12
N ILE A 104 -17.07 -8.05 21.98
CA ILE A 104 -18.07 -7.31 21.22
C ILE A 104 -18.42 -8.08 19.94
N PRO A 105 -19.70 -8.05 19.51
CA PRO A 105 -20.13 -8.70 18.28
C PRO A 105 -19.50 -7.99 17.06
N ARG A 106 -19.58 -8.63 15.90
CA ARG A 106 -19.28 -8.00 14.64
C ARG A 106 -20.35 -6.95 14.31
N SER A 107 -19.91 -5.80 13.84
CA SER A 107 -20.77 -4.76 13.29
C SER A 107 -20.85 -4.94 11.76
N PRO A 108 -21.97 -4.55 11.14
CA PRO A 108 -22.07 -4.56 9.69
C PRO A 108 -20.95 -3.75 9.04
N LYS A 109 -20.45 -4.25 7.92
CA LYS A 109 -19.37 -3.56 7.16
C LYS A 109 -19.74 -2.11 6.81
N GLU A 110 -21.00 -1.82 6.55
CA GLU A 110 -21.46 -0.46 6.27
C GLU A 110 -21.19 0.49 7.44
N ASP A 111 -21.42 0.06 8.67
CA ASP A 111 -21.13 0.86 9.87
C ASP A 111 -19.63 1.10 10.03
N ILE A 112 -18.81 0.09 9.67
CA ILE A 112 -17.34 0.22 9.67
C ILE A 112 -16.90 1.27 8.65
N TYR A 113 -17.42 1.22 7.42
CA TYR A 113 -17.11 2.21 6.39
C TYR A 113 -17.56 3.62 6.78
N ASN A 114 -18.73 3.75 7.41
CA ASN A 114 -19.22 5.05 7.91
C ASN A 114 -18.28 5.61 8.97
N GLN A 115 -17.80 4.78 9.92
CA GLN A 115 -16.83 5.20 10.92
C GLN A 115 -15.49 5.61 10.30
N ILE A 116 -15.00 4.85 9.30
CA ILE A 116 -13.78 5.20 8.56
C ILE A 116 -13.90 6.60 7.93
N VAL A 117 -15.03 6.87 7.26
CA VAL A 117 -15.27 8.17 6.63
C VAL A 117 -15.37 9.29 7.68
N GLU A 118 -16.04 9.04 8.81
CA GLU A 118 -16.13 10.01 9.91
C GLU A 118 -14.74 10.36 10.47
N ASP A 119 -13.90 9.35 10.75
CA ASP A 119 -12.55 9.54 11.25
C ASP A 119 -11.69 10.33 10.26
N LEU A 120 -11.75 9.99 8.97
CA LEU A 120 -10.98 10.70 7.94
C LEU A 120 -11.45 12.16 7.76
N LYS A 121 -12.75 12.43 7.87
CA LYS A 121 -13.27 13.80 7.86
C LYS A 121 -12.83 14.62 9.07
N LYS A 122 -12.68 13.99 10.24
CA LYS A 122 -12.07 14.62 11.42
C LYS A 122 -10.58 14.88 11.19
N ALA A 123 -9.88 13.92 10.59
CA ALA A 123 -8.47 14.06 10.24
C ALA A 123 -8.21 15.20 9.23
N GLU A 124 -9.11 15.45 8.27
CA GLU A 124 -9.01 16.57 7.32
C GLU A 124 -8.99 17.95 8.02
N GLN A 125 -9.52 18.05 9.24
CA GLN A 125 -9.56 19.31 10.02
C GLN A 125 -8.32 19.54 10.88
N SER A 126 -7.33 18.65 10.80
CA SER A 126 -6.15 18.65 11.68
C SER A 126 -5.14 19.76 11.41
N GLY A 127 -5.18 20.39 10.24
CA GLY A 127 -4.16 21.35 9.82
C GLY A 127 -2.77 20.74 9.57
N LEU A 128 -2.71 19.43 9.27
CA LEU A 128 -1.48 18.77 8.84
C LEU A 128 -1.04 19.30 7.46
N ASP A 129 0.25 19.29 7.22
CA ASP A 129 0.82 19.68 5.93
C ASP A 129 0.49 18.67 4.83
N TRP A 130 0.55 19.10 3.56
CA TRP A 130 0.22 18.25 2.42
C TRP A 130 1.17 17.04 2.27
N SER A 131 2.42 17.18 2.65
CA SER A 131 3.42 16.10 2.64
C SER A 131 4.24 16.15 3.92
N ASP A 132 4.79 15.02 4.32
CA ASP A 132 5.70 14.93 5.46
C ASP A 132 6.90 14.05 5.11
N LYS A 133 8.13 14.59 5.32
CA LYS A 133 9.38 13.89 5.00
C LYS A 133 9.89 12.99 6.13
N THR A 134 9.27 13.06 7.29
CA THR A 134 9.67 12.29 8.47
C THR A 134 8.87 11.02 8.66
N GLY A 135 7.86 10.81 7.80
CA GLY A 135 7.03 9.61 7.80
C GLY A 135 5.76 9.72 8.67
N HIS A 136 5.46 10.91 9.18
CA HIS A 136 4.18 11.18 9.82
C HIS A 136 3.04 11.25 8.79
N VAL A 137 1.81 11.18 9.30
CA VAL A 137 0.61 11.33 8.47
C VAL A 137 0.55 12.74 7.90
N SER A 138 0.20 12.85 6.62
CA SER A 138 0.05 14.12 5.92
C SER A 138 -1.38 14.31 5.42
N MET A 139 -1.75 15.54 5.06
CA MET A 139 -3.04 15.82 4.41
C MET A 139 -3.19 15.04 3.11
N GLY A 140 -2.09 14.88 2.36
CA GLY A 140 -2.08 14.04 1.16
C GLY A 140 -2.44 12.58 1.45
N ALA A 141 -1.93 12.02 2.55
CA ALA A 141 -2.27 10.65 2.97
C ALA A 141 -3.76 10.52 3.35
N ILE A 142 -4.30 11.49 4.11
CA ILE A 142 -5.70 11.52 4.52
C ILE A 142 -6.63 11.55 3.30
N LYS A 143 -6.39 12.46 2.37
CA LYS A 143 -7.23 12.61 1.17
C LYS A 143 -7.09 11.43 0.22
N THR A 144 -5.90 10.85 0.10
CA THR A 144 -5.69 9.63 -0.69
C THR A 144 -6.48 8.45 -0.11
N LEU A 145 -6.46 8.28 1.21
CA LEU A 145 -7.25 7.21 1.84
C LEU A 145 -8.76 7.48 1.70
N LEU A 146 -9.22 8.73 1.82
CA LEU A 146 -10.63 9.07 1.56
C LEU A 146 -11.04 8.75 0.12
N ALA A 147 -10.24 9.12 -0.87
CA ALA A 147 -10.50 8.79 -2.27
C ALA A 147 -10.64 7.27 -2.46
N LYS A 148 -9.72 6.49 -1.87
CA LYS A 148 -9.73 5.04 -1.95
C LYS A 148 -10.93 4.40 -1.24
N VAL A 149 -11.29 4.91 -0.08
CA VAL A 149 -12.48 4.47 0.68
C VAL A 149 -13.75 4.75 -0.11
N TYR A 150 -13.93 5.95 -0.63
CA TYR A 150 -15.09 6.29 -1.44
C TYR A 150 -15.19 5.45 -2.72
N LEU A 151 -14.06 5.25 -3.42
CA LEU A 151 -14.03 4.40 -4.61
C LEU A 151 -14.45 2.96 -4.28
N THR A 152 -14.00 2.44 -3.14
CA THR A 152 -14.39 1.10 -2.66
C THR A 152 -15.88 1.05 -2.28
N MET A 153 -16.39 2.07 -1.59
CA MET A 153 -17.81 2.14 -1.23
C MET A 153 -18.73 2.28 -2.45
N ALA A 154 -18.25 2.98 -3.50
CA ALA A 154 -18.98 3.13 -4.75
C ALA A 154 -19.23 1.78 -5.45
N GLY A 155 -18.21 0.92 -5.47
CA GLY A 155 -18.24 -0.42 -6.02
C GLY A 155 -18.62 -1.50 -5.00
N TYR A 156 -18.18 -2.74 -5.28
CA TYR A 156 -18.35 -3.84 -4.34
C TYR A 156 -17.50 -3.63 -3.08
N PRO A 157 -17.98 -3.94 -1.85
CA PRO A 157 -19.21 -4.68 -1.56
C PRO A 157 -20.46 -3.84 -1.26
N LEU A 158 -20.35 -2.50 -1.15
CA LEU A 158 -21.48 -1.64 -0.73
C LEU A 158 -22.34 -1.15 -1.90
N GLN A 159 -21.76 -1.03 -3.08
CA GLN A 159 -22.43 -0.60 -4.33
C GLN A 159 -23.18 0.73 -4.20
N LYS A 160 -22.56 1.73 -3.53
CA LYS A 160 -23.17 3.05 -3.31
C LYS A 160 -23.28 3.89 -4.59
N GLY A 161 -22.61 3.49 -5.68
CA GLY A 161 -22.79 4.06 -7.01
C GLY A 161 -22.22 5.46 -7.19
N ASN A 162 -22.84 6.23 -8.08
CA ASN A 162 -22.28 7.47 -8.64
C ASN A 162 -21.98 8.56 -7.61
N GLU A 163 -22.75 8.69 -6.55
CA GLU A 163 -22.48 9.66 -5.48
C GLU A 163 -21.07 9.44 -4.91
N TYR A 164 -20.71 8.18 -4.64
CA TYR A 164 -19.42 7.84 -4.05
C TYR A 164 -18.28 7.83 -5.08
N TYR A 165 -18.54 7.55 -6.36
CA TYR A 165 -17.56 7.78 -7.42
C TYR A 165 -17.24 9.28 -7.56
N GLN A 166 -18.23 10.15 -7.43
CA GLN A 166 -18.02 11.60 -7.45
C GLN A 166 -17.14 12.05 -6.26
N LEU A 167 -17.44 11.58 -5.05
CA LEU A 167 -16.63 11.87 -3.86
C LEU A 167 -15.18 11.36 -4.01
N ALA A 168 -14.99 10.17 -4.60
CA ALA A 168 -13.66 9.61 -4.86
C ALA A 168 -12.87 10.48 -5.86
N TYR A 169 -13.51 10.88 -6.97
CA TYR A 169 -12.91 11.77 -7.95
C TYR A 169 -12.51 13.11 -7.33
N GLU A 170 -13.38 13.74 -6.56
CA GLU A 170 -13.11 15.01 -5.89
C GLU A 170 -11.89 14.91 -4.95
N LYS A 171 -11.83 13.87 -4.10
CA LYS A 171 -10.70 13.69 -3.18
C LYS A 171 -9.39 13.40 -3.89
N ALA A 172 -9.40 12.58 -4.94
CA ALA A 172 -8.22 12.35 -5.77
C ALA A 172 -7.77 13.64 -6.47
N LYS A 173 -8.73 14.42 -7.00
CA LYS A 173 -8.45 15.71 -7.62
C LYS A 173 -7.85 16.72 -6.63
N GLU A 174 -8.35 16.78 -5.39
CA GLU A 174 -7.76 17.65 -4.36
C GLU A 174 -6.26 17.35 -4.13
N VAL A 175 -5.86 16.05 -4.15
CA VAL A 175 -4.43 15.67 -4.04
C VAL A 175 -3.65 16.11 -5.27
N ILE A 176 -4.21 15.96 -6.46
CA ILE A 176 -3.59 16.41 -7.72
C ILE A 176 -3.41 17.93 -7.71
N ASP A 177 -4.45 18.67 -7.40
CA ASP A 177 -4.46 20.14 -7.38
C ASP A 177 -3.52 20.74 -6.33
N SER A 178 -3.20 19.98 -5.28
CA SER A 178 -2.26 20.44 -4.24
C SER A 178 -0.85 20.70 -4.78
N GLY A 179 -0.46 20.02 -5.86
CA GLY A 179 0.90 20.08 -6.43
C GLY A 179 1.99 19.56 -5.49
N ALA A 180 1.63 18.92 -4.38
CA ALA A 180 2.58 18.43 -3.38
C ALA A 180 3.31 17.15 -3.79
N PHE A 181 2.81 16.44 -4.80
CA PHE A 181 3.33 15.15 -5.25
C PHE A 181 3.54 15.11 -6.75
N SER A 182 4.48 14.29 -7.19
CA SER A 182 4.75 14.07 -8.62
C SER A 182 5.27 12.65 -8.84
N LEU A 183 5.06 12.11 -10.04
CA LEU A 183 5.65 10.83 -10.40
C LEU A 183 7.17 10.95 -10.50
N PHE A 184 7.90 9.96 -10.00
CA PHE A 184 9.32 9.84 -10.35
C PHE A 184 9.48 9.53 -11.84
N ALA A 185 10.49 10.13 -12.46
CA ALA A 185 10.78 9.89 -13.87
C ALA A 185 11.31 8.47 -14.10
N ASP A 186 12.21 8.00 -13.24
CA ASP A 186 12.73 6.63 -13.25
C ASP A 186 12.00 5.79 -12.19
N TYR A 187 11.62 4.58 -12.57
CA TYR A 187 11.05 3.61 -11.63
C TYR A 187 12.02 3.15 -10.53
N LYS A 188 13.33 3.29 -10.75
CA LYS A 188 14.33 2.99 -9.71
C LYS A 188 14.25 3.94 -8.53
N ASP A 189 13.81 5.18 -8.77
CA ASP A 189 13.62 6.18 -7.72
C ASP A 189 12.59 5.78 -6.67
N LEU A 190 11.68 4.85 -7.02
CA LEU A 190 10.71 4.29 -6.07
C LEU A 190 11.34 3.53 -4.89
N ARG A 191 12.58 3.08 -5.05
CA ARG A 191 13.29 2.30 -4.03
C ARG A 191 14.57 2.97 -3.53
N ALA A 192 14.88 4.15 -4.04
CA ALA A 192 16.01 4.94 -3.60
C ALA A 192 15.75 5.51 -2.19
N SER A 193 16.64 5.24 -1.24
CA SER A 193 16.46 5.64 0.17
C SER A 193 16.37 7.15 0.37
N GLU A 194 17.03 7.94 -0.48
CA GLU A 194 16.97 9.40 -0.49
C GLU A 194 15.61 9.96 -0.92
N ASN A 195 14.79 9.15 -1.57
CA ASN A 195 13.45 9.51 -2.05
C ASN A 195 12.33 9.09 -1.09
N GLU A 196 12.64 8.41 0.00
CA GLU A 196 11.64 8.00 0.97
C GLU A 196 10.86 9.21 1.51
N ASN A 197 9.56 9.02 1.74
CA ASN A 197 8.63 10.06 2.22
C ASN A 197 8.58 11.33 1.36
N SER A 198 8.93 11.25 0.08
CA SER A 198 8.96 12.42 -0.80
C SER A 198 8.53 12.09 -2.24
N GLY A 199 8.36 13.11 -3.07
CA GLY A 199 8.08 12.96 -4.49
C GLY A 199 6.79 12.20 -4.79
N GLU A 200 6.89 10.95 -5.18
CA GLU A 200 5.75 10.07 -5.47
C GLU A 200 5.18 9.40 -4.22
N HIS A 201 5.95 9.30 -3.12
CA HIS A 201 5.55 8.63 -1.90
C HIS A 201 4.64 9.52 -1.04
N ILE A 202 3.39 9.12 -0.87
CA ILE A 202 2.39 9.87 -0.09
C ILE A 202 2.35 9.37 1.36
N PHE A 203 2.39 8.06 1.56
CA PHE A 203 2.42 7.44 2.89
C PHE A 203 3.22 6.15 2.84
N MET A 204 4.16 6.01 3.78
CA MET A 204 5.03 4.84 3.90
C MET A 204 5.03 4.31 5.33
N ILE A 205 5.14 2.99 5.49
CA ILE A 205 5.44 2.37 6.77
C ILE A 205 6.94 2.50 7.00
N GLN A 206 7.30 3.23 8.06
CA GLN A 206 8.69 3.49 8.42
C GLN A 206 9.34 2.22 8.95
N ARG A 207 10.61 2.00 8.56
CA ARG A 207 11.36 0.80 8.93
C ARG A 207 12.80 1.16 9.23
N GLU A 208 13.42 0.29 10.05
CA GLU A 208 14.84 0.34 10.30
C GLU A 208 15.43 -1.07 10.21
N ALA A 209 16.61 -1.18 9.58
CA ALA A 209 17.27 -2.46 9.34
C ALA A 209 17.69 -3.18 10.62
N GLN A 210 18.01 -2.43 11.69
CA GLN A 210 18.49 -3.03 12.95
C GLN A 210 17.36 -3.66 13.76
N ASP A 211 16.23 -2.96 13.88
CA ASP A 211 15.12 -3.37 14.76
C ASP A 211 14.03 -4.16 14.01
N ALA A 212 13.74 -3.79 12.78
CA ALA A 212 12.73 -4.42 11.95
C ALA A 212 13.35 -5.13 10.74
N GLY A 213 14.58 -5.58 10.86
CA GLY A 213 15.38 -6.21 9.79
C GLY A 213 14.55 -7.20 9.01
N ALA A 214 14.10 -6.79 7.84
CA ALA A 214 12.96 -7.41 7.26
C ALA A 214 13.26 -8.66 6.51
N PRO A 215 12.48 -9.69 6.75
CA PRO A 215 12.38 -10.81 5.85
C PRO A 215 11.88 -10.45 4.44
N PHE A 216 11.53 -9.17 4.19
CA PHE A 216 11.03 -8.73 2.91
C PHE A 216 12.05 -8.91 1.78
N HIS A 217 13.32 -8.60 2.02
CA HIS A 217 14.41 -8.85 1.08
C HIS A 217 14.51 -10.33 0.69
N PHE A 218 14.38 -11.26 1.67
CA PHE A 218 14.36 -12.69 1.39
C PHE A 218 13.22 -13.12 0.46
N GLY A 219 12.10 -12.41 0.50
CA GLY A 219 10.96 -12.62 -0.39
C GLY A 219 11.25 -12.27 -1.85
N LEU A 220 12.33 -11.53 -2.13
CA LEU A 220 12.74 -11.12 -3.47
C LEU A 220 13.88 -11.97 -4.04
N LEU A 221 14.56 -12.78 -3.21
CA LEU A 221 15.69 -13.63 -3.64
C LEU A 221 15.20 -14.86 -4.42
N PRO A 222 16.00 -15.36 -5.40
CA PRO A 222 15.60 -16.47 -6.26
C PRO A 222 15.68 -17.83 -5.56
N TYR A 223 14.97 -18.81 -6.12
CA TYR A 223 15.10 -20.22 -5.76
C TYR A 223 15.22 -21.08 -7.05
N PRO A 224 16.14 -22.03 -7.14
CA PRO A 224 17.20 -22.35 -6.15
C PRO A 224 18.12 -21.18 -5.87
N GLU A 225 18.78 -21.23 -4.73
CA GLU A 225 19.67 -20.16 -4.24
C GLU A 225 20.71 -19.77 -5.28
N GLN A 226 20.84 -18.46 -5.49
CA GLN A 226 21.83 -17.88 -6.37
C GLN A 226 22.71 -16.90 -5.59
N PRO A 227 24.01 -16.80 -5.92
CA PRO A 227 24.94 -15.96 -5.16
C PRO A 227 24.82 -14.47 -5.58
N ILE A 228 23.64 -13.87 -5.37
CA ILE A 228 23.36 -12.47 -5.68
C ILE A 228 23.21 -11.59 -4.43
N SER A 229 23.32 -12.17 -3.23
CA SER A 229 23.30 -11.49 -1.95
C SER A 229 24.11 -12.29 -0.95
N ILE A 230 24.57 -11.63 0.14
CA ILE A 230 25.25 -12.29 1.25
C ILE A 230 24.39 -13.35 1.94
N THR A 231 23.08 -13.18 1.86
CA THR A 231 22.13 -14.05 2.56
C THR A 231 21.50 -15.02 1.57
N PRO A 232 21.56 -16.33 1.83
CA PRO A 232 20.87 -17.31 0.99
C PRO A 232 19.37 -17.16 1.10
N ALA A 233 18.67 -17.46 0.00
CA ALA A 233 17.22 -17.42 -0.09
C ALA A 233 16.56 -18.57 0.69
N TYR A 234 16.31 -18.38 1.97
CA TYR A 234 15.53 -19.35 2.74
C TYR A 234 14.07 -19.35 2.24
N GLY A 235 13.77 -20.30 1.40
CA GLY A 235 12.39 -20.55 0.99
C GLY A 235 11.93 -19.97 -0.33
N GLY A 236 12.84 -19.39 -1.12
CA GLY A 236 12.55 -18.87 -2.45
C GLY A 236 11.70 -17.60 -2.44
N GLY A 237 12.05 -16.69 -3.32
CA GLY A 237 11.36 -15.43 -3.47
C GLY A 237 9.97 -15.56 -4.11
N LEU A 238 9.28 -14.44 -4.20
CA LEU A 238 8.07 -14.30 -4.99
C LEU A 238 8.47 -14.16 -6.46
N ALA A 239 8.27 -15.21 -7.24
CA ALA A 239 8.41 -15.15 -8.68
C ALA A 239 7.08 -14.77 -9.32
N PRO A 240 7.04 -13.86 -10.29
CA PRO A 240 5.85 -13.62 -11.08
C PRO A 240 5.50 -14.88 -11.87
N ARG A 241 4.22 -15.13 -12.11
CA ARG A 241 3.82 -16.13 -13.08
C ARG A 241 4.32 -15.73 -14.46
N LYS A 242 4.75 -16.71 -15.25
CA LYS A 242 5.29 -16.48 -16.58
C LYS A 242 4.33 -15.68 -17.45
N GLU A 243 3.06 -16.06 -17.45
CA GLU A 243 2.00 -15.39 -18.20
C GLU A 243 1.82 -13.93 -17.79
N PHE A 244 1.97 -13.63 -16.49
CA PHE A 244 1.91 -12.25 -15.99
C PHE A 244 3.10 -11.43 -16.48
N TYR A 245 4.32 -11.97 -16.41
CA TYR A 245 5.50 -11.28 -16.92
C TYR A 245 5.42 -11.07 -18.45
N GLU A 246 4.96 -12.09 -19.19
CA GLU A 246 4.81 -12.04 -20.65
C GLU A 246 3.66 -11.14 -21.11
N SER A 247 2.69 -10.84 -20.24
CA SER A 247 1.60 -9.90 -20.54
C SER A 247 2.05 -8.45 -20.64
N TYR A 248 3.24 -8.12 -20.14
CA TYR A 248 3.83 -6.79 -20.34
C TYR A 248 4.31 -6.64 -21.78
N ASP A 249 3.99 -5.52 -22.41
CA ASP A 249 4.52 -5.13 -23.70
C ASP A 249 6.07 -5.09 -23.66
N ASP A 250 6.73 -5.50 -24.74
CA ASP A 250 8.20 -5.49 -24.80
C ASP A 250 8.80 -4.07 -24.76
N GLN A 251 8.00 -3.06 -25.09
CA GLN A 251 8.38 -1.66 -24.97
C GLN A 251 8.13 -1.10 -23.56
N ASP A 252 7.42 -1.82 -22.70
CA ASP A 252 7.14 -1.39 -21.34
C ASP A 252 8.43 -1.35 -20.51
N ILE A 253 8.77 -0.15 -20.04
CA ILE A 253 10.00 0.07 -19.27
C ILE A 253 10.01 -0.82 -18.02
N ARG A 254 8.87 -1.11 -17.42
CA ARG A 254 8.75 -1.95 -16.20
C ARG A 254 9.22 -3.39 -16.42
N LYS A 255 9.16 -3.89 -17.67
CA LYS A 255 9.63 -5.23 -18.05
C LYS A 255 11.17 -5.32 -18.12
N ARG A 256 11.85 -4.19 -18.27
CA ARG A 256 13.31 -4.17 -18.37
C ARG A 256 13.95 -4.74 -17.10
N ASN A 257 15.13 -5.37 -17.30
CA ASN A 257 15.89 -5.93 -16.18
C ASN A 257 16.18 -4.87 -15.10
N GLU A 258 16.00 -5.25 -13.84
CA GLU A 258 16.20 -4.40 -12.66
C GLU A 258 15.26 -3.18 -12.56
N VAL A 259 14.10 -3.20 -13.22
CA VAL A 259 13.02 -2.21 -13.00
C VAL A 259 11.96 -2.81 -12.07
N PHE A 260 10.95 -3.51 -12.60
CA PHE A 260 10.00 -4.24 -11.75
C PHE A 260 10.37 -5.70 -11.56
N PHE A 261 11.14 -6.22 -12.50
CA PHE A 261 11.60 -7.59 -12.53
C PHE A 261 13.11 -7.63 -12.72
N TYR A 262 13.74 -8.73 -12.34
CA TYR A 262 15.10 -9.03 -12.74
C TYR A 262 15.20 -10.47 -13.28
N THR A 263 15.93 -10.62 -14.35
CA THR A 263 16.25 -11.90 -15.02
C THR A 263 17.73 -12.22 -14.92
N SER A 264 18.52 -11.24 -14.50
CA SER A 264 19.94 -11.38 -14.23
C SER A 264 20.39 -10.37 -13.19
N LYS A 265 21.43 -10.71 -12.43
CA LYS A 265 22.10 -9.82 -11.48
C LYS A 265 23.59 -10.12 -11.42
N PRO A 266 24.43 -9.13 -11.04
CA PRO A 266 25.81 -9.39 -10.69
C PRO A 266 25.91 -10.42 -9.54
N LYS A 267 26.94 -11.25 -9.60
CA LYS A 267 27.25 -12.16 -8.50
C LYS A 267 27.77 -11.37 -7.31
N TYR A 268 27.24 -11.66 -6.13
CA TYR A 268 27.71 -11.03 -4.91
C TYR A 268 29.20 -11.31 -4.67
N GLY A 269 29.99 -10.25 -4.45
CA GLY A 269 31.43 -10.31 -4.27
C GLY A 269 32.26 -10.49 -5.55
N ASP A 270 31.62 -10.58 -6.71
CA ASP A 270 32.27 -10.72 -8.01
C ASP A 270 31.38 -10.08 -9.11
N PRO A 271 31.34 -8.73 -9.19
CA PRO A 271 30.40 -8.01 -10.05
C PRO A 271 30.66 -8.20 -11.55
N GLU A 272 31.82 -8.69 -11.96
CA GLU A 272 32.14 -8.99 -13.34
C GLU A 272 31.43 -10.27 -13.84
N THR A 273 30.99 -11.13 -12.91
CA THR A 273 30.23 -12.35 -13.22
C THR A 273 28.72 -12.04 -13.12
N THR A 274 28.00 -12.27 -14.22
CA THR A 274 26.53 -12.14 -14.25
C THR A 274 25.87 -13.47 -13.99
N ILE A 275 24.95 -13.51 -13.03
CA ILE A 275 24.04 -14.64 -12.78
C ILE A 275 22.78 -14.44 -13.59
N THR A 276 22.46 -15.35 -14.50
CA THR A 276 21.22 -15.37 -15.27
C THR A 276 20.24 -16.35 -14.64
N LEU A 277 18.98 -15.97 -14.57
CA LEU A 277 17.91 -16.73 -13.94
C LEU A 277 16.99 -17.37 -14.98
N ASP A 278 16.51 -18.56 -14.70
CA ASP A 278 15.59 -19.30 -15.60
C ASP A 278 14.19 -18.65 -15.65
N VAL A 279 13.81 -17.94 -14.60
CA VAL A 279 12.54 -17.23 -14.47
C VAL A 279 12.77 -15.83 -13.92
N PRO A 280 11.91 -14.83 -14.26
CA PRO A 280 12.02 -13.51 -13.68
C PRO A 280 11.66 -13.52 -12.18
N TYR A 281 12.25 -12.62 -11.41
CA TYR A 281 11.89 -12.34 -10.01
C TYR A 281 11.54 -10.87 -9.84
N LEU A 282 10.87 -10.53 -8.72
CA LEU A 282 10.44 -9.16 -8.44
C LEU A 282 11.62 -8.31 -7.99
N CYS A 283 11.74 -7.11 -8.58
CA CYS A 283 12.77 -6.12 -8.27
C CYS A 283 12.23 -4.79 -7.75
N LYS A 284 10.94 -4.53 -7.93
CA LYS A 284 10.31 -3.24 -7.64
C LYS A 284 10.62 -2.66 -6.25
N TYR A 285 10.83 -3.52 -5.26
CA TYR A 285 11.13 -3.16 -3.87
C TYR A 285 12.48 -3.70 -3.42
N TRP A 286 13.40 -3.88 -4.35
CA TRP A 286 14.74 -4.33 -4.06
C TRP A 286 15.50 -3.27 -3.27
N ASP A 287 16.16 -3.68 -2.19
CA ASP A 287 17.03 -2.83 -1.38
C ASP A 287 18.48 -3.25 -1.62
N GLU A 288 19.27 -2.39 -2.25
CA GLU A 288 20.67 -2.65 -2.58
C GLU A 288 21.54 -2.79 -1.31
N ASN A 289 21.18 -2.07 -0.24
CA ASN A 289 21.89 -2.21 1.05
C ASN A 289 21.71 -3.59 1.67
N ALA A 290 20.58 -4.24 1.41
CA ALA A 290 20.30 -5.57 1.90
C ALA A 290 21.11 -6.66 1.18
N GLU A 291 21.70 -6.40 0.01
CA GLU A 291 22.57 -7.35 -0.68
C GLU A 291 23.79 -7.71 0.17
N SER A 292 24.37 -6.72 0.87
CA SER A 292 25.57 -6.89 1.69
C SER A 292 25.28 -7.14 3.18
N THR A 293 24.12 -6.74 3.68
CA THR A 293 23.76 -6.85 5.10
C THR A 293 22.78 -7.98 5.40
N GLY A 294 22.02 -8.42 4.40
CA GLY A 294 20.89 -9.34 4.57
C GLY A 294 19.69 -8.71 5.29
N LYS A 295 19.73 -7.40 5.56
CA LYS A 295 18.68 -6.68 6.28
C LYS A 295 18.26 -5.47 5.49
N SER A 296 16.95 -5.31 5.27
CA SER A 296 16.37 -4.16 4.61
C SER A 296 15.76 -3.19 5.61
N GLY A 297 16.20 -1.94 5.56
CA GLY A 297 15.59 -0.82 6.25
C GLY A 297 14.67 0.00 5.35
N ALA A 298 14.50 -0.39 4.10
CA ALA A 298 13.68 0.34 3.15
C ALA A 298 12.22 0.44 3.61
N ASN A 299 11.68 1.65 3.59
CA ASN A 299 10.29 1.94 3.94
C ASN A 299 9.33 1.28 2.94
N ILE A 300 8.15 0.88 3.40
CA ILE A 300 7.15 0.25 2.55
C ILE A 300 6.14 1.29 2.08
N PRO A 301 6.06 1.62 0.78
CA PRO A 301 5.07 2.55 0.26
C PRO A 301 3.67 1.93 0.34
N VAL A 302 2.77 2.62 1.05
CA VAL A 302 1.35 2.27 1.18
C VAL A 302 0.54 3.00 0.12
N TYR A 303 0.73 4.32 0.02
CA TYR A 303 0.09 5.16 -0.99
C TYR A 303 1.14 5.91 -1.80
N ARG A 304 0.95 5.89 -3.12
CA ARG A 304 1.78 6.62 -4.08
C ARG A 304 0.92 7.49 -4.99
N TYR A 305 1.51 8.56 -5.50
CA TYR A 305 0.82 9.48 -6.39
C TYR A 305 0.25 8.81 -7.65
N ALA A 306 0.92 7.77 -8.16
CA ALA A 306 0.38 6.95 -9.26
C ALA A 306 -0.98 6.31 -8.93
N ASP A 307 -1.21 5.90 -7.66
CA ASP A 307 -2.50 5.34 -7.23
C ASP A 307 -3.59 6.43 -7.24
N VAL A 308 -3.25 7.65 -6.79
CA VAL A 308 -4.17 8.80 -6.84
C VAL A 308 -4.59 9.13 -8.27
N LEU A 309 -3.62 9.19 -9.19
CA LEU A 309 -3.88 9.45 -10.60
C LEU A 309 -4.82 8.40 -11.21
N LEU A 310 -4.60 7.12 -10.91
CA LEU A 310 -5.44 6.03 -11.39
C LEU A 310 -6.83 6.05 -10.74
N MET A 311 -6.95 6.35 -9.44
CA MET A 311 -8.25 6.51 -8.78
C MET A 311 -9.07 7.67 -9.38
N CYS A 312 -8.41 8.79 -9.69
CA CYS A 312 -9.03 9.92 -10.37
C CYS A 312 -9.60 9.51 -11.74
N ALA A 313 -8.79 8.82 -12.54
CA ALA A 313 -9.19 8.36 -13.87
C ALA A 313 -10.33 7.33 -13.81
N GLU A 314 -10.23 6.33 -12.93
CA GLU A 314 -11.24 5.27 -12.75
C GLU A 314 -12.57 5.84 -12.29
N ALA A 315 -12.57 6.68 -11.26
CA ALA A 315 -13.79 7.26 -10.73
C ALA A 315 -14.52 8.10 -11.79
N LYS A 316 -13.78 8.96 -12.50
CA LYS A 316 -14.36 9.82 -13.53
C LYS A 316 -14.85 9.04 -14.75
N ALA A 317 -14.09 8.06 -15.23
CA ALA A 317 -14.51 7.21 -16.34
C ALA A 317 -15.77 6.43 -15.99
N THR A 318 -15.89 5.93 -14.76
CA THR A 318 -17.10 5.22 -14.30
C THR A 318 -18.32 6.15 -14.24
N LEU A 319 -18.15 7.38 -13.73
CA LEU A 319 -19.21 8.39 -13.72
C LEU A 319 -19.74 8.72 -15.12
N ASP A 320 -18.85 8.75 -16.09
CA ASP A 320 -19.17 9.09 -17.48
C ASP A 320 -19.62 7.86 -18.32
N GLY A 321 -19.86 6.72 -17.68
CA GLY A 321 -20.43 5.52 -18.31
C GLY A 321 -19.40 4.55 -18.89
N GLY A 322 -18.15 4.59 -18.43
CA GLY A 322 -17.07 3.63 -18.78
C GLY A 322 -15.89 4.25 -19.52
N SER A 323 -16.03 5.48 -20.04
CA SER A 323 -14.95 6.27 -20.62
C SER A 323 -15.19 7.75 -20.36
N THR A 324 -14.12 8.56 -20.40
CA THR A 324 -14.23 10.00 -20.13
C THR A 324 -13.32 10.81 -21.03
N SER A 325 -13.76 12.00 -21.43
CA SER A 325 -12.94 13.04 -22.06
C SER A 325 -12.56 14.16 -21.08
N ASP A 326 -12.82 14.00 -19.79
CA ASP A 326 -12.37 14.93 -18.75
C ASP A 326 -10.85 15.08 -18.78
N ALA A 327 -10.38 16.33 -18.96
CA ALA A 327 -8.98 16.60 -19.20
C ALA A 327 -8.09 16.14 -18.02
N ILE A 328 -8.57 16.27 -16.79
CA ILE A 328 -7.81 15.90 -15.58
C ILE A 328 -7.70 14.39 -15.49
N ALA A 329 -8.79 13.67 -15.69
CA ALA A 329 -8.81 12.21 -15.64
C ALA A 329 -7.96 11.57 -16.76
N VAL A 330 -8.07 12.12 -17.98
CA VAL A 330 -7.26 11.67 -19.13
C VAL A 330 -5.76 11.94 -18.88
N ASP A 331 -5.39 13.12 -18.37
CA ASP A 331 -4.02 13.44 -18.01
C ASP A 331 -3.49 12.55 -16.89
N ALA A 332 -4.29 12.31 -15.86
CA ALA A 332 -3.92 11.44 -14.75
C ALA A 332 -3.59 10.01 -15.24
N TYR A 333 -4.46 9.43 -16.06
CA TYR A 333 -4.19 8.14 -16.69
C TYR A 333 -2.94 8.18 -17.57
N PHE A 334 -2.83 9.19 -18.43
CA PHE A 334 -1.75 9.32 -19.39
C PHE A 334 -0.38 9.45 -18.71
N GLN A 335 -0.25 10.23 -17.64
CA GLN A 335 1.01 10.37 -16.90
C GLN A 335 1.55 9.01 -16.44
N VAL A 336 0.70 8.17 -15.85
CA VAL A 336 1.10 6.84 -15.37
C VAL A 336 1.47 5.92 -16.52
N ARG A 337 0.65 5.93 -17.58
CA ARG A 337 0.85 5.05 -18.73
C ARG A 337 2.07 5.48 -19.57
N HIS A 338 2.23 6.77 -19.83
CA HIS A 338 3.35 7.30 -20.61
C HIS A 338 4.70 7.05 -19.95
N ARG A 339 4.78 7.08 -18.62
CA ARG A 339 6.00 6.66 -17.90
C ARG A 339 6.37 5.21 -18.19
N ALA A 340 5.40 4.32 -18.31
CA ALA A 340 5.63 2.91 -18.63
C ALA A 340 5.90 2.67 -20.13
N LEU A 341 5.18 3.38 -20.98
CA LEU A 341 5.17 3.25 -22.43
C LEU A 341 5.37 4.64 -23.10
N PRO A 342 6.60 5.16 -23.14
CA PRO A 342 6.87 6.54 -23.55
C PRO A 342 6.52 6.85 -25.01
N ASN A 343 6.40 5.83 -25.84
CA ASN A 343 6.09 5.98 -27.27
C ASN A 343 4.56 5.99 -27.54
N GLU A 344 3.73 5.75 -26.55
CA GLU A 344 2.27 5.80 -26.74
C GLU A 344 1.77 7.24 -26.80
N ALA A 345 0.85 7.48 -27.73
CA ALA A 345 0.18 8.77 -27.85
C ALA A 345 -0.80 8.99 -26.69
N ARG A 346 -1.00 10.25 -26.32
CA ARG A 346 -2.02 10.62 -25.34
C ARG A 346 -3.41 10.24 -25.87
N PRO A 347 -4.22 9.51 -25.12
CA PRO A 347 -5.59 9.19 -25.53
C PRO A 347 -6.48 10.45 -25.53
N THR A 348 -7.55 10.41 -26.28
CA THR A 348 -8.57 11.47 -26.31
C THR A 348 -9.70 11.22 -25.32
N SER A 349 -9.85 9.95 -24.90
CA SER A 349 -10.80 9.51 -23.88
C SER A 349 -10.32 8.23 -23.22
#